data_c05f3fff65e73d5dc71d785b91634513
#
_entry.id   c05f3fff65e73d5dc71d785b91634513
#
_cell.length_a   1.000
_cell.length_b   1.000
_cell.length_c   1.000
_cell.angle_alpha   90.00
_cell.angle_beta   90.00
_cell.angle_gamma   90.00
#
_symmetry.space_group_name_H-M   'P 1'
#
loop_
_entity.id
_entity.type
_entity.pdbx_description
1 polymer ?
#
loop_
_entity_poly.entity_id
_entity_poly.type
_entity_poly.pdbx_seq_one_letter_code
_entity_poly.pdbx_strand_id
1 'polypeptide(L)'
;MKNLIYTFVGSVTLVLLTGCSAEFENGTPEPWQREINPNENYEYTIKHPCLVNTEADFERARRKVNERAEPWISGWEKLCESRFAQLSYNANPQEEIVRHSQGGNFNTAAFDAGAAYQLAVRWKISGDEDYAKAAVRILNGWAKTCKGVNYKTWPDDSHRLLAAGFIGYQFAAPAELMRDYEGWKTEDFEVFKKWKIGRAHV
;
A
#
# COMPACT_ATOMS: atom_id res chain seq x y z
N MET A 1 37.80 34.46 19.57
CA MET A 1 37.37 33.06 19.37
C MET A 1 35.86 32.86 19.54
N LYS A 2 35.01 33.81 19.11
CA LYS A 2 33.52 33.67 19.18
C LYS A 2 32.81 33.73 17.82
N ASN A 3 33.53 33.95 16.74
CA ASN A 3 32.90 34.14 15.41
C ASN A 3 33.07 32.97 14.45
N LEU A 4 33.65 31.84 14.89
CA LEU A 4 33.90 30.68 14.00
C LEU A 4 32.82 29.60 14.13
N ILE A 5 31.94 29.66 15.13
CA ILE A 5 30.93 28.62 15.37
C ILE A 5 29.62 28.88 14.65
N TYR A 6 29.33 30.14 14.30
CA TYR A 6 28.07 30.47 13.62
C TYR A 6 28.08 30.24 12.10
N THR A 7 29.24 30.16 11.47
CA THR A 7 29.35 29.94 10.02
C THR A 7 29.16 28.47 9.63
N PHE A 8 29.36 27.54 10.54
CA PHE A 8 29.26 26.09 10.26
C PHE A 8 27.83 25.55 10.38
N VAL A 9 26.99 26.17 11.22
CA VAL A 9 25.58 25.76 11.40
C VAL A 9 24.71 26.27 10.25
N GLY A 10 25.05 27.42 9.65
CA GLY A 10 24.30 27.98 8.51
C GLY A 10 24.44 27.18 7.20
N SER A 11 25.60 26.57 6.95
CA SER A 11 25.86 25.80 5.72
C SER A 11 25.19 24.43 5.72
N VAL A 12 25.08 23.78 6.90
CA VAL A 12 24.45 22.45 6.99
C VAL A 12 22.93 22.54 6.84
N THR A 13 22.33 23.65 7.33
CA THR A 13 20.86 23.84 7.22
C THR A 13 20.44 24.18 5.79
N LEU A 14 21.29 24.83 5.00
CA LEU A 14 20.98 25.19 3.62
C LEU A 14 21.05 23.99 2.66
N VAL A 15 21.94 23.02 2.93
CA VAL A 15 22.09 21.81 2.10
C VAL A 15 20.93 20.84 2.28
N LEU A 16 20.25 20.86 3.45
CA LEU A 16 19.08 20.00 3.69
C LEU A 16 17.78 20.54 3.08
N LEU A 17 17.74 21.82 2.71
CA LEU A 17 16.56 22.42 2.06
C LEU A 17 16.63 22.42 0.53
N THR A 18 17.77 22.13 -0.07
CA THR A 18 17.92 22.06 -1.54
C THR A 18 17.78 20.65 -2.11
N GLY A 19 17.57 19.64 -1.26
CA GLY A 19 17.44 18.24 -1.68
C GLY A 19 16.04 17.76 -2.06
N CYS A 20 15.02 18.62 -2.00
CA CYS A 20 13.63 18.31 -2.36
C CYS A 20 13.03 19.27 -3.38
N SER A 21 13.83 19.84 -4.28
CA SER A 21 13.28 20.41 -5.50
C SER A 21 13.18 19.28 -6.54
N ALA A 22 12.03 18.62 -6.62
CA ALA A 22 11.66 17.96 -7.85
C ALA A 22 11.73 19.03 -8.94
N GLU A 23 12.60 18.83 -9.94
CA GLU A 23 12.56 19.62 -11.16
C GLU A 23 11.22 19.32 -11.84
N PHE A 24 10.25 20.20 -11.60
CA PHE A 24 9.02 20.22 -12.39
C PHE A 24 9.34 20.88 -13.72
N GLU A 25 9.28 20.10 -14.79
CA GLU A 25 9.39 20.62 -16.15
C GLU A 25 8.29 21.67 -16.39
N ASN A 26 8.76 22.88 -16.63
CA ASN A 26 8.10 24.00 -17.27
C ASN A 26 6.58 24.03 -17.41
N GLY A 27 5.93 24.85 -16.60
CA GLY A 27 4.78 25.65 -17.03
C GLY A 27 3.41 25.07 -16.81
N THR A 28 3.25 23.85 -16.34
CA THR A 28 1.94 23.35 -15.88
C THR A 28 1.76 23.71 -14.41
N PRO A 29 0.71 24.45 -14.04
CA PRO A 29 0.44 24.73 -12.63
C PRO A 29 0.25 23.43 -11.87
N GLU A 30 0.85 23.35 -10.69
CA GLU A 30 0.65 22.24 -9.76
C GLU A 30 -0.84 21.96 -9.55
N PRO A 31 -1.27 20.70 -9.38
CA PRO A 31 -2.68 20.36 -9.29
C PRO A 31 -3.46 21.17 -8.24
N TRP A 32 -2.80 21.57 -7.13
CA TRP A 32 -3.41 22.41 -6.08
C TRP A 32 -3.43 23.91 -6.40
N GLN A 33 -2.75 24.36 -7.47
CA GLN A 33 -2.75 25.75 -7.95
C GLN A 33 -3.81 26.01 -9.02
N ARG A 34 -4.48 24.98 -9.49
CA ARG A 34 -5.57 25.12 -10.45
C ARG A 34 -6.79 25.67 -9.72
N GLU A 35 -7.28 26.82 -10.17
CA GLU A 35 -8.63 27.26 -9.81
C GLU A 35 -9.61 26.22 -10.33
N ILE A 36 -10.33 25.56 -9.42
CA ILE A 36 -11.38 24.62 -9.78
C ILE A 36 -12.56 25.42 -10.31
N ASN A 37 -12.79 25.38 -11.63
CA ASN A 37 -14.00 25.94 -12.20
C ASN A 37 -15.16 24.96 -11.96
N PRO A 38 -16.15 25.27 -11.10
CA PRO A 38 -17.23 24.35 -10.78
C PRO A 38 -18.15 24.01 -11.98
N ASN A 39 -18.00 24.74 -13.10
CA ASN A 39 -18.78 24.53 -14.33
C ASN A 39 -18.01 23.74 -15.40
N GLU A 40 -16.80 23.33 -15.13
CA GLU A 40 -16.01 22.50 -16.04
C GLU A 40 -16.24 21.02 -15.74
N ASN A 41 -16.72 20.28 -16.75
CA ASN A 41 -16.79 18.82 -16.67
C ASN A 41 -15.38 18.27 -16.85
N TYR A 42 -14.72 17.97 -15.73
CA TYR A 42 -13.44 17.26 -15.75
C TYR A 42 -13.70 15.77 -15.97
N GLU A 43 -13.41 15.24 -17.14
CA GLU A 43 -13.28 13.79 -17.33
C GLU A 43 -11.95 13.32 -16.72
N TYR A 44 -12.02 12.74 -15.55
CA TYR A 44 -10.87 12.09 -14.94
C TYR A 44 -10.80 10.63 -15.33
N THR A 45 -9.81 10.27 -16.14
CA THR A 45 -9.47 8.88 -16.35
C THR A 45 -8.51 8.43 -15.26
N ILE A 46 -9.01 7.64 -14.32
CA ILE A 46 -8.16 7.05 -13.27
C ILE A 46 -7.35 5.93 -13.90
N LYS A 47 -6.03 6.07 -13.86
CA LYS A 47 -5.09 5.01 -14.27
C LYS A 47 -4.67 4.20 -13.06
N HIS A 48 -4.85 2.90 -13.10
CA HIS A 48 -4.44 1.98 -12.03
C HIS A 48 -3.02 1.43 -12.30
N PRO A 49 -2.26 1.10 -11.24
CA PRO A 49 -2.52 1.38 -9.82
C PRO A 49 -2.34 2.87 -9.48
N CYS A 50 -3.11 3.37 -8.53
CA CYS A 50 -3.09 4.80 -8.15
C CYS A 50 -3.25 5.08 -6.63
N LEU A 51 -3.37 4.03 -5.80
CA LEU A 51 -3.65 4.22 -4.38
C LEU A 51 -2.41 4.59 -3.58
N VAL A 52 -1.32 3.82 -3.71
CA VAL A 52 -0.05 4.04 -2.98
C VAL A 52 1.09 4.27 -3.97
N ASN A 53 1.12 3.50 -5.04
CA ASN A 53 2.13 3.53 -6.07
C ASN A 53 1.45 3.57 -7.45
N THR A 54 2.11 4.21 -8.40
CA THR A 54 1.72 4.21 -9.81
C THR A 54 2.57 3.20 -10.59
N GLU A 55 2.17 2.87 -11.83
CA GLU A 55 3.01 2.03 -12.69
C GLU A 55 4.37 2.69 -12.99
N ALA A 56 4.40 4.01 -13.14
CA ALA A 56 5.64 4.76 -13.33
C ALA A 56 6.60 4.60 -12.13
N ASP A 57 6.08 4.47 -10.91
CA ASP A 57 6.91 4.20 -9.73
C ASP A 57 7.54 2.81 -9.81
N PHE A 58 6.79 1.80 -10.27
CA PHE A 58 7.32 0.46 -10.45
C PHE A 58 8.31 0.37 -11.61
N GLU A 59 8.08 1.06 -12.71
CA GLU A 59 9.05 1.16 -13.82
C GLU A 59 10.36 1.77 -13.35
N ARG A 60 10.29 2.86 -12.58
CA ARG A 60 11.45 3.48 -11.96
C ARG A 60 12.16 2.53 -11.00
N ALA A 61 11.41 1.84 -10.14
CA ALA A 61 11.97 0.88 -9.20
C ALA A 61 12.68 -0.28 -9.90
N ARG A 62 12.04 -0.90 -10.92
CA ARG A 62 12.65 -1.95 -11.75
C ARG A 62 13.99 -1.50 -12.36
N ARG A 63 13.97 -0.34 -12.99
CA ARG A 63 15.19 0.23 -13.60
C ARG A 63 16.29 0.42 -12.55
N LYS A 64 15.96 1.06 -11.42
CA LYS A 64 16.93 1.37 -10.36
C LYS A 64 17.49 0.12 -9.68
N VAL A 65 16.69 -0.90 -9.47
CA VAL A 65 17.13 -2.20 -8.96
C VAL A 65 18.06 -2.89 -9.95
N ASN A 66 17.73 -2.88 -11.24
CA ASN A 66 18.58 -3.45 -12.30
C ASN A 66 19.92 -2.72 -12.44
N GLU A 67 19.92 -1.40 -12.29
CA GLU A 67 21.13 -0.56 -12.25
C GLU A 67 21.95 -0.74 -10.96
N ARG A 68 21.44 -1.50 -9.98
CA ARG A 68 21.98 -1.63 -8.61
C ARG A 68 22.20 -0.28 -7.91
N ALA A 69 21.32 0.68 -8.20
CA ALA A 69 21.42 2.03 -7.68
C ALA A 69 20.92 2.11 -6.22
N GLU A 70 21.67 2.81 -5.38
CA GLU A 70 21.22 3.15 -4.02
C GLU A 70 20.22 4.33 -4.03
N PRO A 71 19.25 4.34 -3.10
CA PRO A 71 18.95 3.35 -2.03
C PRO A 71 18.05 2.19 -2.49
N TRP A 72 17.76 2.08 -3.80
CA TRP A 72 16.79 1.14 -4.36
C TRP A 72 17.22 -0.31 -4.19
N ILE A 73 18.50 -0.61 -4.42
CA ILE A 73 18.98 -1.99 -4.30
C ILE A 73 18.94 -2.46 -2.85
N SER A 74 19.39 -1.65 -1.89
CA SER A 74 19.30 -1.99 -0.46
C SER A 74 17.84 -2.17 0.00
N GLY A 75 16.92 -1.35 -0.50
CA GLY A 75 15.48 -1.50 -0.22
C GLY A 75 14.91 -2.80 -0.79
N TRP A 76 15.29 -3.15 -2.01
CA TRP A 76 14.89 -4.40 -2.66
C TRP A 76 15.42 -5.63 -1.91
N GLU A 77 16.69 -5.63 -1.53
CA GLU A 77 17.31 -6.72 -0.77
C GLU A 77 16.59 -6.93 0.57
N LYS A 78 16.30 -5.86 1.31
CA LYS A 78 15.50 -5.92 2.55
C LYS A 78 14.09 -6.47 2.32
N LEU A 79 13.43 -6.09 1.23
CA LEU A 79 12.13 -6.67 0.87
C LEU A 79 12.25 -8.16 0.60
N CYS A 80 13.29 -8.59 -0.12
CA CYS A 80 13.55 -9.99 -0.42
C CYS A 80 13.82 -10.83 0.83
N GLU A 81 14.43 -10.26 1.86
CA GLU A 81 14.69 -10.91 3.15
C GLU A 81 13.48 -10.93 4.08
N SER A 82 12.48 -10.08 3.83
CA SER A 82 11.30 -10.00 4.69
C SER A 82 10.56 -11.33 4.76
N ARG A 83 10.25 -11.79 5.98
CA ARG A 83 9.44 -13.00 6.20
C ARG A 83 8.05 -12.91 5.57
N PHE A 84 7.53 -11.69 5.41
CA PHE A 84 6.22 -11.44 4.81
C PHE A 84 6.23 -11.47 3.28
N ALA A 85 7.39 -11.37 2.67
CA ALA A 85 7.58 -11.40 1.23
C ALA A 85 8.00 -12.77 0.69
N GLN A 86 7.86 -13.84 1.45
CA GLN A 86 8.24 -15.20 1.06
C GLN A 86 7.05 -15.97 0.48
N LEU A 87 7.31 -16.79 -0.54
CA LEU A 87 6.29 -17.72 -1.10
C LEU A 87 5.77 -18.71 -0.06
N SER A 88 6.59 -19.03 0.95
CA SER A 88 6.25 -19.89 2.07
C SER A 88 5.37 -19.22 3.13
N TYR A 89 5.06 -17.92 2.99
CA TYR A 89 4.18 -17.25 3.94
C TYR A 89 2.80 -17.87 3.96
N ASN A 90 2.36 -18.31 5.14
CA ASN A 90 1.04 -18.87 5.37
C ASN A 90 0.15 -17.85 6.04
N ALA A 91 -0.79 -17.31 5.28
CA ALA A 91 -1.84 -16.45 5.83
C ALA A 91 -2.79 -17.28 6.70
N ASN A 92 -3.39 -16.60 7.70
CA ASN A 92 -4.34 -17.20 8.63
C ASN A 92 -5.67 -16.41 8.65
N PRO A 93 -6.47 -16.48 7.57
CA PRO A 93 -7.75 -15.79 7.50
C PRO A 93 -8.68 -16.21 8.63
N GLN A 94 -9.31 -15.23 9.27
CA GLN A 94 -10.22 -15.42 10.39
C GLN A 94 -11.65 -15.03 10.00
N GLU A 95 -12.64 -15.72 10.57
CA GLU A 95 -14.05 -15.39 10.35
C GLU A 95 -14.40 -13.99 10.86
N GLU A 96 -13.79 -13.60 11.98
CA GLU A 96 -13.96 -12.29 12.59
C GLU A 96 -12.60 -11.65 12.86
N ILE A 97 -12.44 -10.39 12.47
CA ILE A 97 -11.31 -9.57 12.91
C ILE A 97 -11.70 -8.90 14.21
N VAL A 98 -10.99 -9.22 15.28
CA VAL A 98 -11.25 -8.70 16.62
C VAL A 98 -10.14 -7.74 17.02
N ARG A 99 -10.53 -6.50 17.37
CA ARG A 99 -9.67 -5.49 17.95
C ARG A 99 -10.31 -4.93 19.23
N HIS A 100 -9.66 -5.14 20.34
CA HIS A 100 -10.11 -4.65 21.63
C HIS A 100 -8.90 -4.45 22.57
N SER A 101 -9.06 -3.63 23.62
CA SER A 101 -8.02 -3.39 24.64
C SER A 101 -7.65 -4.65 25.42
N GLN A 102 -8.57 -5.61 25.54
CA GLN A 102 -8.39 -6.88 26.23
C GLN A 102 -7.84 -8.00 25.32
N GLY A 103 -7.46 -7.68 24.09
CA GLY A 103 -6.90 -8.65 23.15
C GLY A 103 -7.63 -8.70 21.82
N GLY A 104 -7.30 -9.70 21.00
CA GLY A 104 -7.89 -9.92 19.69
C GLY A 104 -6.88 -10.49 18.68
N ASN A 105 -7.34 -10.62 17.44
CA ASN A 105 -6.54 -11.15 16.32
C ASN A 105 -6.25 -10.10 15.24
N PHE A 106 -6.44 -8.82 15.53
CA PHE A 106 -6.25 -7.71 14.58
C PHE A 106 -4.89 -7.77 13.87
N ASN A 107 -3.82 -8.09 14.61
CA ASN A 107 -2.49 -8.18 14.05
C ASN A 107 -2.36 -9.29 12.99
N THR A 108 -3.12 -10.38 13.10
CA THR A 108 -3.14 -11.44 12.08
C THR A 108 -3.60 -10.86 10.74
N ALA A 109 -4.71 -10.13 10.74
CA ALA A 109 -5.21 -9.48 9.53
C ALA A 109 -4.22 -8.44 8.97
N ALA A 110 -3.63 -7.63 9.85
CA ALA A 110 -2.64 -6.62 9.45
C ALA A 110 -1.37 -7.25 8.85
N PHE A 111 -0.87 -8.35 9.43
CA PHE A 111 0.29 -9.06 8.91
C PHE A 111 0.00 -9.73 7.57
N ASP A 112 -1.16 -10.36 7.43
CA ASP A 112 -1.56 -11.00 6.18
C ASP A 112 -1.75 -9.97 5.06
N ALA A 113 -2.38 -8.82 5.35
CA ALA A 113 -2.49 -7.71 4.39
C ALA A 113 -1.12 -7.16 4.00
N GLY A 114 -0.23 -6.98 4.99
CA GLY A 114 1.16 -6.56 4.75
C GLY A 114 1.95 -7.57 3.92
N ALA A 115 1.73 -8.88 4.13
CA ALA A 115 2.33 -9.93 3.32
C ALA A 115 1.81 -9.90 1.88
N ALA A 116 0.49 -9.77 1.68
CA ALA A 116 -0.08 -9.63 0.34
C ALA A 116 0.50 -8.42 -0.41
N TYR A 117 0.68 -7.28 0.28
CA TYR A 117 1.28 -6.09 -0.32
C TYR A 117 2.75 -6.31 -0.70
N GLN A 118 3.57 -6.87 0.20
CA GLN A 118 4.98 -7.14 -0.07
C GLN A 118 5.18 -8.14 -1.21
N LEU A 119 4.35 -9.17 -1.30
CA LEU A 119 4.34 -10.13 -2.40
C LEU A 119 3.93 -9.46 -3.72
N ALA A 120 2.89 -8.62 -3.72
CA ALA A 120 2.49 -7.85 -4.89
C ALA A 120 3.61 -6.91 -5.38
N VAL A 121 4.31 -6.23 -4.46
CA VAL A 121 5.47 -5.39 -4.80
C VAL A 121 6.61 -6.22 -5.37
N ARG A 122 6.88 -7.41 -4.81
CA ARG A 122 7.89 -8.32 -5.39
C ARG A 122 7.55 -8.71 -6.80
N TRP A 123 6.29 -9.09 -7.06
CA TRP A 123 5.84 -9.36 -8.43
C TRP A 123 6.04 -8.17 -9.35
N LYS A 124 5.56 -6.99 -8.95
CA LYS A 124 5.68 -5.76 -9.77
C LYS A 124 7.13 -5.41 -10.12
N ILE A 125 8.09 -5.73 -9.27
CA ILE A 125 9.51 -5.43 -9.51
C ILE A 125 10.22 -6.57 -10.26
N SER A 126 10.00 -7.84 -9.86
CA SER A 126 10.69 -8.99 -10.45
C SER A 126 10.03 -9.54 -11.71
N GLY A 127 8.72 -9.34 -11.88
CA GLY A 127 7.93 -10.00 -12.92
C GLY A 127 7.60 -11.48 -12.61
N ASP A 128 8.06 -12.03 -11.49
CA ASP A 128 7.82 -13.43 -11.11
C ASP A 128 6.38 -13.63 -10.62
N GLU A 129 5.59 -14.34 -11.41
CA GLU A 129 4.17 -14.58 -11.16
C GLU A 129 3.87 -15.41 -9.91
N ASP A 130 4.81 -16.14 -9.37
CA ASP A 130 4.56 -16.91 -8.16
C ASP A 130 4.29 -16.00 -6.97
N TYR A 131 4.90 -14.80 -6.95
CA TYR A 131 4.56 -13.77 -5.96
C TYR A 131 3.16 -13.19 -6.18
N ALA A 132 2.73 -13.00 -7.43
CA ALA A 132 1.38 -12.56 -7.75
C ALA A 132 0.34 -13.58 -7.27
N LYS A 133 0.53 -14.86 -7.60
CA LYS A 133 -0.33 -15.97 -7.16
C LYS A 133 -0.40 -16.04 -5.63
N ALA A 134 0.73 -15.85 -4.94
CA ALA A 134 0.77 -15.85 -3.48
C ALA A 134 -0.01 -14.67 -2.87
N ALA A 135 0.12 -13.46 -3.43
CA ALA A 135 -0.66 -12.30 -3.01
C ALA A 135 -2.17 -12.52 -3.18
N VAL A 136 -2.59 -12.97 -4.37
CA VAL A 136 -4.00 -13.27 -4.68
C VAL A 136 -4.56 -14.36 -3.75
N ARG A 137 -3.77 -15.40 -3.43
CA ARG A 137 -4.18 -16.45 -2.49
C ARG A 137 -4.54 -15.87 -1.12
N ILE A 138 -3.75 -14.93 -0.61
CA ILE A 138 -4.02 -14.25 0.68
C ILE A 138 -5.30 -13.44 0.60
N LEU A 139 -5.44 -12.60 -0.44
CA LEU A 139 -6.61 -11.74 -0.64
C LEU A 139 -7.90 -12.56 -0.74
N ASN A 140 -7.88 -13.62 -1.54
CA ASN A 140 -9.02 -14.53 -1.71
C ASN A 140 -9.36 -15.27 -0.41
N GLY A 141 -8.33 -15.70 0.34
CA GLY A 141 -8.53 -16.36 1.62
C GLY A 141 -9.31 -15.50 2.59
N TRP A 142 -8.91 -14.25 2.76
CA TRP A 142 -9.62 -13.29 3.62
C TRP A 142 -11.01 -12.94 3.12
N ALA A 143 -11.16 -12.69 1.81
CA ALA A 143 -12.46 -12.35 1.22
C ALA A 143 -13.51 -13.45 1.37
N LYS A 144 -13.07 -14.72 1.30
CA LYS A 144 -13.95 -15.89 1.44
C LYS A 144 -14.26 -16.24 2.89
N THR A 145 -13.35 -15.92 3.83
CA THR A 145 -13.46 -16.35 5.22
C THR A 145 -14.01 -15.27 6.15
N CYS A 146 -13.54 -14.03 6.01
CA CYS A 146 -13.85 -12.97 6.96
C CYS A 146 -15.25 -12.40 6.74
N LYS A 147 -16.08 -12.48 7.80
CA LYS A 147 -17.45 -11.98 7.82
C LYS A 147 -17.60 -10.59 8.43
N GLY A 148 -16.64 -10.12 9.23
CA GLY A 148 -16.75 -8.83 9.87
C GLY A 148 -15.61 -8.47 10.82
N VAL A 149 -15.72 -7.27 11.33
CA VAL A 149 -14.85 -6.71 12.35
C VAL A 149 -15.68 -6.49 13.61
N ASN A 150 -15.30 -7.09 14.73
CA ASN A 150 -16.02 -7.02 16.02
C ASN A 150 -17.55 -7.26 15.90
N TYR A 151 -17.98 -8.08 14.95
CA TYR A 151 -19.43 -8.22 14.69
C TYR A 151 -20.12 -9.21 15.61
N LYS A 152 -19.39 -10.13 16.23
CA LYS A 152 -19.84 -11.05 17.27
C LYS A 152 -19.28 -10.63 18.63
N THR A 153 -18.00 -10.27 18.63
CA THR A 153 -17.23 -9.93 19.82
C THR A 153 -17.16 -8.43 19.92
N TRP A 154 -17.75 -7.86 20.97
CA TRP A 154 -17.86 -6.40 21.19
C TRP A 154 -18.47 -5.61 20.02
N PRO A 155 -19.69 -5.92 19.58
CA PRO A 155 -20.28 -5.33 18.37
C PRO A 155 -20.54 -3.82 18.51
N ASP A 156 -20.72 -3.31 19.73
CA ASP A 156 -20.99 -1.90 20.01
C ASP A 156 -19.74 -1.09 20.36
N ASP A 157 -18.55 -1.71 20.31
CA ASP A 157 -17.31 -1.05 20.65
C ASP A 157 -16.85 -0.12 19.52
N SER A 158 -16.48 1.12 19.89
CA SER A 158 -15.92 2.11 18.95
C SER A 158 -14.64 1.64 18.23
N HIS A 159 -13.91 0.68 18.81
CA HIS A 159 -12.75 0.06 18.15
C HIS A 159 -13.12 -0.65 16.85
N ARG A 160 -14.37 -1.04 16.64
CA ARG A 160 -14.86 -1.65 15.41
C ARG A 160 -14.63 -0.73 14.20
N LEU A 161 -15.06 0.53 14.30
CA LEU A 161 -14.92 1.50 13.22
C LEU A 161 -13.46 1.80 12.92
N LEU A 162 -12.65 1.98 13.97
CA LEU A 162 -11.23 2.21 13.84
C LEU A 162 -10.51 1.02 13.18
N ALA A 163 -10.83 -0.19 13.61
CA ALA A 163 -10.26 -1.41 13.03
C ALA A 163 -10.68 -1.61 11.57
N ALA A 164 -11.96 -1.35 11.24
CA ALA A 164 -12.46 -1.43 9.86
C ALA A 164 -11.74 -0.44 8.95
N GLY A 165 -11.49 0.79 9.40
CA GLY A 165 -10.74 1.79 8.66
C GLY A 165 -9.30 1.35 8.35
N PHE A 166 -8.56 0.88 9.36
CA PHE A 166 -7.18 0.42 9.17
C PHE A 166 -7.10 -0.83 8.28
N ILE A 167 -7.91 -1.85 8.56
CA ILE A 167 -7.90 -3.07 7.75
C ILE A 167 -8.41 -2.80 6.33
N GLY A 168 -9.36 -1.89 6.21
CA GLY A 168 -9.89 -1.47 4.92
C GLY A 168 -8.80 -0.97 3.97
N TYR A 169 -7.98 -0.05 4.43
CA TYR A 169 -6.86 0.48 3.66
C TYR A 169 -5.79 -0.59 3.38
N GLN A 170 -5.41 -1.37 4.39
CA GLN A 170 -4.34 -2.35 4.28
C GLN A 170 -4.64 -3.44 3.25
N PHE A 171 -5.88 -3.90 3.13
CA PHE A 171 -6.26 -4.85 2.08
C PHE A 171 -6.52 -4.19 0.73
N ALA A 172 -6.91 -2.92 0.69
CA ALA A 172 -7.11 -2.21 -0.56
C ALA A 172 -5.79 -2.00 -1.33
N ALA A 173 -4.71 -1.70 -0.62
CA ALA A 173 -3.41 -1.43 -1.24
C ALA A 173 -2.85 -2.62 -2.07
N PRO A 174 -2.74 -3.85 -1.55
CA PRO A 174 -2.33 -4.99 -2.35
C PRO A 174 -3.34 -5.34 -3.45
N ALA A 175 -4.65 -5.21 -3.20
CA ALA A 175 -5.66 -5.51 -4.20
C ALA A 175 -5.59 -4.55 -5.40
N GLU A 176 -5.25 -3.30 -5.16
CA GLU A 176 -5.03 -2.31 -6.21
C GLU A 176 -3.84 -2.69 -7.11
N LEU A 177 -2.73 -3.18 -6.53
CA LEU A 177 -1.59 -3.67 -7.30
C LEU A 177 -1.92 -4.91 -8.12
N MET A 178 -2.82 -5.76 -7.60
CA MET A 178 -3.21 -7.02 -8.26
C MET A 178 -4.37 -6.88 -9.22
N ARG A 179 -5.00 -5.69 -9.31
CA ARG A 179 -6.24 -5.46 -10.05
C ARG A 179 -6.18 -5.95 -11.51
N ASP A 180 -5.09 -5.66 -12.19
CA ASP A 180 -4.90 -5.97 -13.61
C ASP A 180 -4.07 -7.25 -13.82
N TYR A 181 -3.88 -8.05 -12.77
CA TYR A 181 -3.22 -9.33 -12.88
C TYR A 181 -4.16 -10.38 -13.48
N GLU A 182 -3.87 -10.85 -14.68
CA GLU A 182 -4.72 -11.80 -15.43
C GLU A 182 -4.96 -13.12 -14.67
N GLY A 183 -4.03 -13.51 -13.79
CA GLY A 183 -4.19 -14.69 -12.94
C GLY A 183 -5.18 -14.53 -11.78
N TRP A 184 -5.69 -13.31 -11.51
CA TRP A 184 -6.77 -13.13 -10.55
C TRP A 184 -8.11 -13.26 -11.25
N LYS A 185 -8.78 -14.41 -11.06
CA LYS A 185 -10.06 -14.69 -11.70
C LYS A 185 -11.09 -13.62 -11.38
N THR A 186 -11.83 -13.19 -12.39
CA THR A 186 -12.83 -12.12 -12.27
C THR A 186 -13.83 -12.41 -11.15
N GLU A 187 -14.27 -13.67 -11.02
CA GLU A 187 -15.25 -14.08 -10.01
C GLU A 187 -14.67 -13.88 -8.58
N ASP A 188 -13.40 -14.24 -8.37
CA ASP A 188 -12.73 -14.06 -7.08
C ASP A 188 -12.50 -12.58 -6.76
N PHE A 189 -12.15 -11.78 -7.75
CA PHE A 189 -12.00 -10.33 -7.61
C PHE A 189 -13.35 -9.66 -7.25
N GLU A 190 -14.45 -10.08 -7.86
CA GLU A 190 -15.79 -9.58 -7.51
C GLU A 190 -16.20 -9.98 -6.07
N VAL A 191 -15.85 -11.18 -5.62
CA VAL A 191 -16.03 -11.59 -4.22
C VAL A 191 -15.23 -10.68 -3.29
N PHE A 192 -13.98 -10.40 -3.64
CA PHE A 192 -13.12 -9.50 -2.87
C PHE A 192 -13.70 -8.07 -2.81
N LYS A 193 -14.15 -7.51 -3.94
CA LYS A 193 -14.78 -6.18 -3.98
C LYS A 193 -16.01 -6.10 -3.07
N LYS A 194 -16.90 -7.08 -3.16
CA LYS A 194 -18.09 -7.16 -2.30
C LYS A 194 -17.72 -7.24 -0.82
N TRP A 195 -16.72 -8.05 -0.48
CA TRP A 195 -16.21 -8.14 0.88
C TRP A 195 -15.69 -6.79 1.37
N LYS A 196 -14.90 -6.07 0.57
CA LYS A 196 -14.35 -4.76 0.90
C LYS A 196 -15.43 -3.70 1.08
N ILE A 197 -16.36 -3.58 0.14
CA ILE A 197 -17.44 -2.59 0.19
C ILE A 197 -18.36 -2.87 1.39
N GLY A 198 -18.74 -4.12 1.59
CA GLY A 198 -19.59 -4.51 2.73
C GLY A 198 -18.96 -4.24 4.11
N ARG A 199 -17.64 -4.03 4.19
CA ARG A 199 -16.92 -3.70 5.43
C ARG A 199 -16.70 -2.19 5.62
N ALA A 200 -16.87 -1.41 4.57
CA ALA A 200 -16.82 0.05 4.66
C ALA A 200 -18.12 0.66 5.22
N HIS A 201 -19.20 -0.11 5.26
CA HIS A 201 -20.53 0.31 5.73
C HIS A 201 -20.87 -0.28 7.10
N VAL A 202 -19.88 -0.53 7.95
CA VAL A 202 -20.09 -1.10 9.31
C VAL A 202 -20.40 0.00 10.30
#